data_471c658f58d3580021ef22d5de969218
#
_entry.id   471c658f58d3580021ef22d5de969218
#
_cell.length_a   1.000
_cell.length_b   1.000
_cell.length_c   1.000
_cell.angle_alpha   90.00
_cell.angle_beta   90.00
_cell.angle_gamma   90.00
#
_symmetry.space_group_name_H-M   'P 1'
#
loop_
_entity.id
_entity.type
_entity.pdbx_description
1 polymer ?
#
loop_
_entity_poly.entity_id
_entity_poly.type
_entity_poly.pdbx_seq_one_letter_code
_entity_poly.pdbx_strand_id
1 'polypeptide(L)'
;MALKKPYRGFTFLPHQEEGVRWMLQRENADAQFCCGGILADDMGLGKTWQGIGLLKNAPMDTTLLVAPPVLIAQWMEALTKSRIPNCQLLNGRWIGDTDAAVFLTTYDRLWRSQDVVEQTVWDRIMLDEGHAIRNGPKTRRFRALSALRGRRKWILSGTPVQNSQSDFRHLATWLECDLESASLRKVAAAIILRRSITLLADDMPAPPEHVRHELPFLGAHEHEFFSALVGRLEHAVENNFPAACILELYLRIQMFSSHPQIYVEAMRRKYGQLYIRDDWQHSSTKLDAFRDVIARSKEPTLAFCHFKLEMDYCAAAARKLGYRVFFVRGGHTESARTAQIEESRAAVADGEHVLLICQIVAANCGLNLQHLTRVVFYTQHWNPAVIDQALTRSYRYGQTSDVKVHHLIIGSDELLNIDHKMLQKHATKRAAAKDLLSSLEFAYHPDFVVAPPRAEEEPAAAVSADAEDPQ
;
A
#
# COMPACT_ATOMS: atom_id res chain seq x y z
N MET A 1 -18.50 -27.92 6.21
CA MET A 1 -17.39 -28.58 6.92
C MET A 1 -16.64 -27.55 7.73
N ALA A 2 -16.24 -27.83 8.98
CA ALA A 2 -15.44 -26.87 9.77
C ALA A 2 -14.03 -26.74 9.19
N LEU A 3 -13.50 -25.50 9.12
CA LEU A 3 -12.16 -25.24 8.62
C LEU A 3 -11.10 -25.72 9.63
N LYS A 4 -10.01 -26.30 9.13
CA LYS A 4 -8.80 -26.54 9.92
C LYS A 4 -8.21 -25.20 10.30
N LYS A 5 -7.99 -24.98 11.60
CA LYS A 5 -7.37 -23.75 12.12
C LYS A 5 -5.88 -23.73 11.84
N PRO A 6 -5.26 -22.54 11.65
CA PRO A 6 -3.81 -22.40 11.50
C PRO A 6 -3.02 -23.14 12.58
N TYR A 7 -3.34 -22.89 13.86
CA TYR A 7 -2.70 -23.56 15.01
C TYR A 7 -3.70 -23.67 16.18
N ARG A 8 -3.33 -24.43 17.21
CA ARG A 8 -4.16 -24.61 18.41
C ARG A 8 -4.35 -23.28 19.13
N GLY A 9 -5.62 -22.92 19.40
CA GLY A 9 -5.98 -21.65 20.04
C GLY A 9 -6.25 -20.50 19.06
N PHE A 10 -5.99 -20.68 17.76
CA PHE A 10 -6.38 -19.69 16.75
C PHE A 10 -7.89 -19.73 16.52
N THR A 11 -8.49 -18.55 16.37
CA THR A 11 -9.89 -18.41 15.95
C THR A 11 -9.93 -17.45 14.78
N PHE A 12 -10.50 -17.90 13.66
CA PHE A 12 -10.77 -17.00 12.54
C PHE A 12 -11.84 -16.00 12.95
N LEU A 13 -11.64 -14.74 12.56
CA LEU A 13 -12.75 -13.78 12.54
C LEU A 13 -13.74 -14.20 11.43
N PRO A 14 -15.04 -13.84 11.54
CA PRO A 14 -16.06 -14.27 10.57
C PRO A 14 -15.65 -14.03 9.12
N HIS A 15 -15.19 -12.83 8.80
CA HIS A 15 -14.73 -12.49 7.46
C HIS A 15 -13.50 -13.31 7.01
N GLN A 16 -12.60 -13.68 7.91
CA GLN A 16 -11.44 -14.51 7.56
C GLN A 16 -11.87 -15.93 7.20
N GLU A 17 -12.80 -16.51 7.98
CA GLU A 17 -13.36 -17.82 7.68
C GLU A 17 -14.07 -17.84 6.31
N GLU A 18 -14.86 -16.80 6.04
CA GLU A 18 -15.53 -16.58 4.77
C GLU A 18 -14.52 -16.48 3.61
N GLY A 19 -13.46 -15.70 3.79
CA GLY A 19 -12.41 -15.56 2.78
C GLY A 19 -11.70 -16.87 2.46
N VAL A 20 -11.40 -17.68 3.49
CA VAL A 20 -10.83 -19.03 3.28
C VAL A 20 -11.81 -19.92 2.51
N ARG A 21 -13.11 -19.92 2.87
CA ARG A 21 -14.12 -20.69 2.16
C ARG A 21 -14.25 -20.28 0.69
N TRP A 22 -14.26 -18.98 0.42
CA TRP A 22 -14.27 -18.45 -0.94
C TRP A 22 -13.03 -18.91 -1.73
N MET A 23 -11.84 -18.81 -1.14
CA MET A 23 -10.61 -19.28 -1.81
C MET A 23 -10.68 -20.78 -2.11
N LEU A 24 -11.17 -21.61 -1.19
CA LEU A 24 -11.34 -23.05 -1.39
C LEU A 24 -12.35 -23.35 -2.51
N GLN A 25 -13.45 -22.62 -2.57
CA GLN A 25 -14.43 -22.77 -3.65
C GLN A 25 -13.83 -22.44 -5.00
N ARG A 26 -13.05 -21.36 -5.08
CA ARG A 26 -12.38 -20.91 -6.31
C ARG A 26 -11.34 -21.91 -6.83
N GLU A 27 -10.69 -22.69 -5.96
CA GLU A 27 -9.74 -23.73 -6.39
C GLU A 27 -10.43 -25.03 -6.83
N ASN A 28 -11.63 -25.31 -6.35
CA ASN A 28 -12.34 -26.57 -6.59
C ASN A 28 -13.43 -26.48 -7.66
N ALA A 29 -13.85 -25.27 -8.04
CA ALA A 29 -14.84 -25.08 -9.09
C ALA A 29 -14.20 -25.18 -10.48
N ASP A 30 -14.99 -25.59 -11.49
CA ASP A 30 -14.72 -25.23 -12.89
C ASP A 30 -14.88 -23.71 -12.97
N ALA A 31 -13.84 -23.04 -12.52
CA ALA A 31 -13.89 -21.65 -12.20
C ALA A 31 -14.00 -20.83 -13.49
N GLN A 32 -15.12 -20.17 -13.65
CA GLN A 32 -15.28 -19.17 -14.69
C GLN A 32 -14.11 -18.19 -14.60
N PHE A 33 -13.37 -18.01 -15.68
CA PHE A 33 -12.21 -17.15 -15.91
C PHE A 33 -10.85 -17.71 -15.44
N CYS A 34 -10.66 -18.19 -14.21
CA CYS A 34 -9.36 -18.70 -13.75
C CYS A 34 -9.48 -19.55 -12.48
N CYS A 35 -8.53 -20.47 -12.25
CA CYS A 35 -8.40 -21.20 -10.96
C CYS A 35 -7.62 -20.36 -9.96
N GLY A 36 -8.32 -19.62 -9.09
CA GLY A 36 -7.73 -18.68 -8.15
C GLY A 36 -8.45 -17.32 -8.15
N GLY A 37 -7.74 -16.24 -7.83
CA GLY A 37 -8.34 -14.91 -7.78
C GLY A 37 -7.53 -13.90 -6.99
N ILE A 38 -8.20 -12.82 -6.59
CA ILE A 38 -7.61 -11.70 -5.85
C ILE A 38 -8.32 -11.55 -4.52
N LEU A 39 -7.64 -11.82 -3.41
CA LEU A 39 -8.11 -11.46 -2.08
C LEU A 39 -7.72 -10.00 -1.83
N ALA A 40 -8.69 -9.11 -2.00
CA ALA A 40 -8.51 -7.67 -2.00
C ALA A 40 -9.01 -6.98 -0.71
N ASP A 41 -9.14 -7.72 0.37
CA ASP A 41 -9.51 -7.19 1.67
C ASP A 41 -8.64 -6.00 2.07
N ASP A 42 -9.23 -5.02 2.71
CA ASP A 42 -8.49 -3.88 3.24
C ASP A 42 -7.32 -4.33 4.11
N MET A 43 -6.36 -3.46 4.28
CA MET A 43 -5.22 -3.74 5.13
C MET A 43 -5.66 -3.89 6.58
N GLY A 44 -5.03 -4.83 7.30
CA GLY A 44 -5.41 -5.14 8.68
C GLY A 44 -6.43 -6.28 8.83
N LEU A 45 -7.16 -6.67 7.79
CA LEU A 45 -8.16 -7.76 7.84
C LEU A 45 -7.55 -9.18 7.86
N GLY A 46 -6.21 -9.32 7.92
CA GLY A 46 -5.55 -10.61 8.14
C GLY A 46 -5.46 -11.51 6.91
N LYS A 47 -5.18 -10.95 5.72
CA LYS A 47 -4.96 -11.71 4.48
C LYS A 47 -3.94 -12.84 4.62
N THR A 48 -2.87 -12.64 5.37
CA THR A 48 -1.86 -13.66 5.67
C THR A 48 -2.48 -14.89 6.34
N TRP A 49 -3.34 -14.70 7.35
CA TRP A 49 -4.01 -15.79 8.04
C TRP A 49 -5.05 -16.50 7.18
N GLN A 50 -5.69 -15.77 6.26
CA GLN A 50 -6.57 -16.38 5.27
C GLN A 50 -5.77 -17.22 4.27
N GLY A 51 -4.60 -16.74 3.83
CA GLY A 51 -3.67 -17.53 3.02
C GLY A 51 -3.21 -18.81 3.73
N ILE A 52 -2.83 -18.72 5.03
CA ILE A 52 -2.50 -19.89 5.85
C ILE A 52 -3.71 -20.82 5.97
N GLY A 53 -4.92 -20.26 6.12
CA GLY A 53 -6.17 -21.04 6.14
C GLY A 53 -6.36 -21.85 4.85
N LEU A 54 -6.12 -21.25 3.69
CA LEU A 54 -6.15 -21.94 2.40
C LEU A 54 -5.12 -23.08 2.37
N LEU A 55 -3.85 -22.79 2.72
CA LEU A 55 -2.78 -23.81 2.72
C LEU A 55 -3.08 -25.01 3.62
N LYS A 56 -3.72 -24.78 4.77
CA LYS A 56 -4.11 -25.84 5.72
C LYS A 56 -5.28 -26.69 5.24
N ASN A 57 -6.24 -26.10 4.54
CA ASN A 57 -7.49 -26.76 4.16
C ASN A 57 -7.45 -27.33 2.75
N ALA A 58 -6.54 -26.86 1.90
CA ALA A 58 -6.23 -27.43 0.59
C ALA A 58 -4.70 -27.56 0.45
N PRO A 59 -4.06 -28.51 1.18
CA PRO A 59 -2.62 -28.73 1.05
C PRO A 59 -2.29 -29.18 -0.36
N MET A 60 -1.14 -28.73 -0.88
CA MET A 60 -0.56 -29.06 -2.16
C MET A 60 0.90 -29.43 -1.95
N ASP A 61 1.47 -30.22 -2.86
CA ASP A 61 2.86 -30.64 -2.76
C ASP A 61 3.83 -29.48 -3.04
N THR A 62 3.44 -28.56 -3.94
CA THR A 62 4.28 -27.43 -4.31
C THR A 62 3.49 -26.13 -4.36
N THR A 63 3.67 -25.27 -3.37
CA THR A 63 3.13 -23.90 -3.39
C THR A 63 4.27 -22.88 -3.39
N LEU A 64 4.37 -22.07 -4.45
CA LEU A 64 5.27 -20.92 -4.50
C LEU A 64 4.59 -19.69 -3.87
N LEU A 65 5.22 -19.12 -2.85
CA LEU A 65 4.78 -17.88 -2.20
C LEU A 65 5.80 -16.79 -2.47
N VAL A 66 5.37 -15.74 -3.18
CA VAL A 66 6.19 -14.58 -3.52
C VAL A 66 5.69 -13.38 -2.72
N ALA A 67 6.58 -12.79 -1.91
CA ALA A 67 6.24 -11.67 -1.06
C ALA A 67 7.32 -10.58 -1.09
N PRO A 68 7.02 -9.34 -0.69
CA PRO A 68 8.04 -8.34 -0.41
C PRO A 68 9.05 -8.83 0.64
N PRO A 69 10.34 -8.42 0.56
CA PRO A 69 11.38 -8.88 1.48
C PRO A 69 11.01 -8.78 2.96
N VAL A 70 10.32 -7.72 3.31
CA VAL A 70 9.91 -7.39 4.67
C VAL A 70 8.78 -8.25 5.24
N LEU A 71 8.05 -8.97 4.40
CA LEU A 71 6.98 -9.88 4.82
C LEU A 71 7.43 -11.34 4.88
N ILE A 72 8.64 -11.65 4.42
CA ILE A 72 9.15 -13.03 4.41
C ILE A 72 9.22 -13.60 5.82
N ALA A 73 9.77 -12.88 6.79
CA ALA A 73 9.86 -13.35 8.16
C ALA A 73 8.47 -13.58 8.80
N GLN A 74 7.52 -12.68 8.55
CA GLN A 74 6.14 -12.83 9.00
C GLN A 74 5.48 -14.09 8.42
N TRP A 75 5.68 -14.36 7.13
CA TRP A 75 5.17 -15.57 6.50
C TRP A 75 5.84 -16.82 7.05
N MET A 76 7.17 -16.83 7.23
CA MET A 76 7.89 -17.95 7.81
C MET A 76 7.41 -18.24 9.23
N GLU A 77 7.23 -17.23 10.07
CA GLU A 77 6.69 -17.39 11.42
C GLU A 77 5.27 -18.00 11.38
N ALA A 78 4.40 -17.48 10.51
CA ALA A 78 3.03 -17.95 10.38
C ALA A 78 2.97 -19.42 9.89
N LEU A 79 3.81 -19.80 8.93
CA LEU A 79 3.94 -21.16 8.42
C LEU A 79 4.45 -22.12 9.52
N THR A 80 5.51 -21.72 10.23
CA THR A 80 6.08 -22.51 11.33
C THR A 80 5.08 -22.72 12.46
N LYS A 81 4.40 -21.67 12.93
CA LYS A 81 3.32 -21.76 13.92
C LYS A 81 2.20 -22.70 13.45
N SER A 82 1.93 -22.69 12.16
CA SER A 82 0.91 -23.53 11.54
C SER A 82 1.39 -24.94 11.23
N ARG A 83 2.65 -25.28 11.50
CA ARG A 83 3.27 -26.57 11.20
C ARG A 83 3.11 -26.93 9.71
N ILE A 84 3.39 -25.97 8.82
CA ILE A 84 3.43 -26.17 7.38
C ILE A 84 4.91 -26.20 6.98
N PRO A 85 5.43 -27.32 6.44
CA PRO A 85 6.81 -27.43 6.00
C PRO A 85 7.13 -26.36 4.93
N ASN A 86 8.23 -25.65 5.10
CA ASN A 86 8.57 -24.55 4.22
C ASN A 86 10.07 -24.37 4.02
N CYS A 87 10.44 -23.80 2.87
CA CYS A 87 11.79 -23.39 2.57
C CYS A 87 11.83 -22.00 1.91
N GLN A 88 12.99 -21.38 1.91
CA GLN A 88 13.21 -20.05 1.34
C GLN A 88 14.30 -20.08 0.27
N LEU A 89 14.10 -19.32 -0.81
CA LEU A 89 15.10 -19.13 -1.85
C LEU A 89 16.17 -18.14 -1.36
N LEU A 90 17.39 -18.62 -1.14
CA LEU A 90 18.55 -17.82 -0.76
C LEU A 90 19.74 -18.15 -1.66
N ASN A 91 20.36 -17.13 -2.24
CA ASN A 91 21.54 -17.28 -3.11
C ASN A 91 21.36 -18.34 -4.22
N GLY A 92 20.18 -18.37 -4.85
CA GLY A 92 19.86 -19.30 -5.92
C GLY A 92 19.60 -20.74 -5.48
N ARG A 93 19.39 -20.99 -4.18
CA ARG A 93 19.09 -22.32 -3.64
C ARG A 93 17.92 -22.28 -2.67
N TRP A 94 17.14 -23.34 -2.64
CA TRP A 94 16.10 -23.55 -1.63
C TRP A 94 16.73 -24.03 -0.31
N ILE A 95 16.46 -23.33 0.79
CA ILE A 95 16.98 -23.61 2.12
C ILE A 95 15.83 -23.69 3.10
N GLY A 96 15.71 -24.78 3.87
CA GLY A 96 14.64 -25.02 4.83
C GLY A 96 14.30 -26.49 4.95
N ASP A 97 13.05 -26.81 5.17
CA ASP A 97 12.56 -28.18 5.31
C ASP A 97 12.77 -28.99 4.03
N THR A 98 13.21 -30.24 4.14
CA THR A 98 13.42 -31.15 3.01
C THR A 98 12.12 -31.62 2.35
N ASP A 99 11.05 -31.63 3.12
CA ASP A 99 9.67 -31.99 2.71
C ASP A 99 8.80 -30.74 2.55
N ALA A 100 9.42 -29.60 2.18
CA ALA A 100 8.72 -28.34 2.05
C ALA A 100 7.55 -28.41 1.07
N ALA A 101 6.37 -28.02 1.54
CA ALA A 101 5.17 -27.81 0.73
C ALA A 101 5.01 -26.36 0.28
N VAL A 102 5.67 -25.41 0.98
CA VAL A 102 5.65 -23.99 0.66
C VAL A 102 7.05 -23.45 0.43
N PHE A 103 7.25 -22.84 -0.71
CA PHE A 103 8.51 -22.31 -1.22
C PHE A 103 8.43 -20.78 -1.22
N LEU A 104 9.14 -20.11 -0.31
CA LEU A 104 9.12 -18.65 -0.16
C LEU A 104 10.22 -17.98 -0.96
N THR A 105 9.86 -16.90 -1.64
CA THR A 105 10.83 -16.04 -2.32
C THR A 105 10.36 -14.59 -2.36
N THR A 106 11.25 -13.69 -2.77
CA THR A 106 10.88 -12.30 -3.05
C THR A 106 10.80 -12.06 -4.56
N TYR A 107 10.06 -11.00 -4.96
CA TYR A 107 9.97 -10.61 -6.36
C TYR A 107 11.33 -10.42 -7.03
N ASP A 108 12.31 -9.87 -6.30
CA ASP A 108 13.65 -9.60 -6.85
C ASP A 108 14.56 -10.84 -6.85
N ARG A 109 14.42 -11.74 -5.88
CA ARG A 109 15.15 -13.02 -5.87
C ARG A 109 14.62 -13.95 -6.98
N LEU A 110 13.29 -13.97 -7.16
CA LEU A 110 12.65 -14.78 -8.20
C LEU A 110 13.25 -14.50 -9.58
N TRP A 111 13.27 -13.24 -10.01
CA TRP A 111 13.80 -12.94 -11.34
C TRP A 111 15.32 -13.13 -11.48
N ARG A 112 16.08 -13.04 -10.38
CA ARG A 112 17.53 -13.29 -10.38
C ARG A 112 17.90 -14.77 -10.40
N SER A 113 17.00 -15.62 -9.95
CA SER A 113 17.15 -17.07 -9.88
C SER A 113 16.02 -17.77 -10.64
N GLN A 114 15.62 -17.19 -11.77
CA GLN A 114 14.49 -17.64 -12.56
C GLN A 114 14.67 -19.07 -13.05
N ASP A 115 15.89 -19.45 -13.46
CA ASP A 115 16.30 -20.78 -13.84
C ASP A 115 16.00 -21.85 -12.79
N VAL A 116 16.15 -21.52 -11.50
CA VAL A 116 15.85 -22.44 -10.39
C VAL A 116 14.34 -22.57 -10.16
N VAL A 117 13.61 -21.45 -10.27
CA VAL A 117 12.17 -21.40 -9.96
C VAL A 117 11.33 -21.97 -11.11
N GLU A 118 11.77 -21.83 -12.35
CA GLU A 118 11.09 -22.36 -13.56
C GLU A 118 11.21 -23.88 -13.73
N GLN A 119 12.16 -24.53 -13.08
CA GLN A 119 12.31 -25.99 -13.13
C GLN A 119 11.13 -26.72 -12.49
N THR A 120 10.39 -26.05 -11.59
CA THR A 120 9.26 -26.64 -10.88
C THR A 120 7.94 -26.26 -11.56
N VAL A 121 7.07 -27.24 -11.72
CA VAL A 121 5.66 -26.99 -12.04
C VAL A 121 4.91 -26.84 -10.71
N TRP A 122 4.38 -25.64 -10.48
CA TRP A 122 3.76 -25.29 -9.22
C TRP A 122 2.28 -25.67 -9.18
N ASP A 123 1.84 -26.37 -8.14
CA ASP A 123 0.40 -26.61 -7.92
C ASP A 123 -0.34 -25.33 -7.62
N ARG A 124 0.34 -24.41 -6.89
CA ARG A 124 -0.20 -23.10 -6.53
C ARG A 124 0.89 -22.04 -6.55
N ILE A 125 0.56 -20.84 -7.05
CA ILE A 125 1.39 -19.64 -6.94
C ILE A 125 0.60 -18.57 -6.20
N MET A 126 1.15 -18.03 -5.10
CA MET A 126 0.55 -16.97 -4.30
C MET A 126 1.45 -15.74 -4.30
N LEU A 127 0.89 -14.59 -4.64
CA LEU A 127 1.59 -13.30 -4.62
C LEU A 127 1.05 -12.45 -3.47
N ASP A 128 1.85 -12.24 -2.43
CA ASP A 128 1.51 -11.24 -1.41
C ASP A 128 1.99 -9.85 -1.85
N GLU A 129 1.17 -8.84 -1.59
CA GLU A 129 1.29 -7.50 -2.18
C GLU A 129 1.44 -7.55 -3.71
N GLY A 130 0.58 -8.38 -4.35
CA GLY A 130 0.67 -8.67 -5.78
C GLY A 130 0.46 -7.46 -6.69
N HIS A 131 0.06 -6.30 -6.17
CA HIS A 131 0.13 -5.04 -6.90
C HIS A 131 1.55 -4.69 -7.40
N ALA A 132 2.57 -5.40 -6.92
CA ALA A 132 3.96 -5.27 -7.40
C ALA A 132 4.13 -5.56 -8.90
N ILE A 133 3.18 -6.29 -9.52
CA ILE A 133 3.19 -6.62 -10.97
C ILE A 133 2.21 -5.81 -11.81
N ARG A 134 1.51 -4.80 -11.24
CA ARG A 134 0.48 -3.99 -11.91
C ARG A 134 0.96 -3.26 -13.19
N ASN A 135 2.27 -3.00 -13.30
CA ASN A 135 2.85 -2.31 -14.47
C ASN A 135 2.98 -3.23 -15.71
N GLY A 136 2.59 -4.49 -15.59
CA GLY A 136 2.44 -5.43 -16.71
C GLY A 136 3.73 -5.85 -17.38
N PRO A 137 3.64 -6.32 -18.66
CA PRO A 137 4.73 -6.99 -19.39
C PRO A 137 6.00 -6.16 -19.57
N LYS A 138 5.93 -4.84 -19.40
CA LYS A 138 7.11 -3.96 -19.50
C LYS A 138 8.09 -4.17 -18.35
N THR A 139 7.67 -4.80 -17.24
CA THR A 139 8.51 -4.99 -16.05
C THR A 139 9.14 -6.37 -16.00
N ARG A 140 10.37 -6.44 -15.45
CA ARG A 140 11.07 -7.71 -15.24
C ARG A 140 10.30 -8.64 -14.31
N ARG A 141 9.70 -8.11 -13.24
CA ARG A 141 8.92 -8.87 -12.26
C ARG A 141 7.73 -9.58 -12.91
N PHE A 142 6.97 -8.85 -13.73
CA PHE A 142 5.81 -9.42 -14.43
C PHE A 142 6.25 -10.55 -15.38
N ARG A 143 7.28 -10.30 -16.19
CA ARG A 143 7.79 -11.31 -17.15
C ARG A 143 8.28 -12.57 -16.46
N ALA A 144 9.07 -12.42 -15.38
CA ALA A 144 9.56 -13.56 -14.63
C ALA A 144 8.43 -14.40 -14.01
N LEU A 145 7.38 -13.76 -13.47
CA LEU A 145 6.23 -14.46 -12.93
C LEU A 145 5.33 -15.08 -14.00
N SER A 146 5.23 -14.48 -15.19
CA SER A 146 4.43 -15.01 -16.30
C SER A 146 5.10 -16.23 -16.98
N ALA A 147 6.40 -16.40 -16.81
CA ALA A 147 7.11 -17.58 -17.29
C ALA A 147 6.89 -18.83 -16.42
N LEU A 148 6.42 -18.64 -15.18
CA LEU A 148 6.19 -19.75 -14.25
C LEU A 148 4.92 -20.54 -14.63
N ARG A 149 5.02 -21.86 -14.53
CA ARG A 149 3.89 -22.78 -14.73
C ARG A 149 3.22 -23.05 -13.40
N GLY A 150 1.95 -22.67 -13.25
CA GLY A 150 1.16 -22.93 -12.05
C GLY A 150 -0.33 -22.95 -12.37
N ARG A 151 -1.03 -23.99 -11.89
CA ARG A 151 -2.45 -24.17 -12.18
C ARG A 151 -3.34 -23.21 -11.37
N ARG A 152 -3.00 -22.99 -10.10
CA ARG A 152 -3.76 -22.13 -9.19
C ARG A 152 -2.98 -20.88 -8.90
N LYS A 153 -3.57 -19.71 -9.15
CA LYS A 153 -2.89 -18.43 -9.01
C LYS A 153 -3.67 -17.49 -8.09
N TRP A 154 -2.99 -16.98 -7.07
CA TRP A 154 -3.58 -16.09 -6.09
C TRP A 154 -2.83 -14.77 -5.98
N ILE A 155 -3.57 -13.70 -5.82
CA ILE A 155 -3.06 -12.37 -5.49
C ILE A 155 -3.66 -11.93 -4.16
N LEU A 156 -2.83 -11.59 -3.19
CA LEU A 156 -3.22 -10.97 -1.93
C LEU A 156 -2.78 -9.52 -1.98
N SER A 157 -3.72 -8.55 -1.95
CA SER A 157 -3.38 -7.13 -1.98
C SER A 157 -4.55 -6.26 -1.56
N GLY A 158 -4.37 -5.42 -0.55
CA GLY A 158 -5.39 -4.44 -0.15
C GLY A 158 -5.64 -3.35 -1.19
N THR A 159 -4.74 -3.19 -2.17
CA THR A 159 -4.82 -2.15 -3.20
C THR A 159 -4.50 -2.72 -4.59
N PRO A 160 -5.35 -3.62 -5.14
CA PRO A 160 -5.10 -4.25 -6.44
C PRO A 160 -5.08 -3.24 -7.58
N VAL A 161 -5.83 -2.14 -7.46
CA VAL A 161 -5.86 -1.03 -8.42
C VAL A 161 -5.37 0.23 -7.73
N GLN A 162 -4.30 0.83 -8.25
CA GLN A 162 -3.67 2.01 -7.64
C GLN A 162 -3.69 3.25 -8.55
N ASN A 163 -3.54 3.07 -9.86
CA ASN A 163 -3.41 4.18 -10.80
C ASN A 163 -4.55 4.22 -11.84
N SER A 164 -4.93 3.07 -12.37
CA SER A 164 -5.91 2.98 -13.45
C SER A 164 -6.46 1.56 -13.62
N GLN A 165 -7.48 1.40 -14.42
CA GLN A 165 -8.04 0.09 -14.78
C GLN A 165 -7.01 -0.83 -15.47
N SER A 166 -5.96 -0.28 -16.08
CA SER A 166 -4.88 -1.10 -16.65
C SER A 166 -4.12 -1.89 -15.59
N ASP A 167 -4.05 -1.40 -14.35
CA ASP A 167 -3.47 -2.15 -13.22
C ASP A 167 -4.20 -3.49 -13.06
N PHE A 168 -5.55 -3.46 -13.02
CA PHE A 168 -6.36 -4.67 -12.90
C PHE A 168 -6.23 -5.57 -14.14
N ARG A 169 -6.22 -4.98 -15.35
CA ARG A 169 -6.04 -5.76 -16.58
C ARG A 169 -4.75 -6.60 -16.52
N HIS A 170 -3.65 -6.03 -16.09
CA HIS A 170 -2.38 -6.75 -15.96
C HIS A 170 -2.45 -7.86 -14.89
N LEU A 171 -3.11 -7.62 -13.76
CA LEU A 171 -3.30 -8.65 -12.74
C LEU A 171 -4.16 -9.81 -13.27
N ALA A 172 -5.27 -9.50 -13.95
CA ALA A 172 -6.14 -10.50 -14.56
C ALA A 172 -5.44 -11.28 -15.69
N THR A 173 -4.59 -10.62 -16.49
CA THR A 173 -3.74 -11.29 -17.49
C THR A 173 -2.78 -12.28 -16.83
N TRP A 174 -2.14 -11.90 -15.70
CA TRP A 174 -1.26 -12.82 -14.98
C TRP A 174 -2.01 -14.02 -14.39
N LEU A 175 -3.26 -13.80 -13.95
CA LEU A 175 -4.17 -14.86 -13.50
C LEU A 175 -4.68 -15.75 -14.65
N GLU A 176 -4.33 -15.43 -15.90
CA GLU A 176 -4.78 -16.13 -17.11
C GLU A 176 -6.30 -16.04 -17.32
N CYS A 177 -6.90 -14.92 -16.88
CA CYS A 177 -8.34 -14.70 -17.09
C CYS A 177 -8.62 -14.40 -18.56
N ASP A 178 -9.73 -14.95 -19.07
CA ASP A 178 -10.27 -14.57 -20.37
C ASP A 178 -10.88 -13.15 -20.29
N LEU A 179 -10.16 -12.20 -20.88
CA LEU A 179 -10.56 -10.78 -20.94
C LEU A 179 -11.26 -10.41 -22.25
N GLU A 180 -11.39 -11.34 -23.20
CA GLU A 180 -12.04 -11.12 -24.48
C GLU A 180 -13.52 -11.46 -24.42
N SER A 181 -13.90 -12.47 -23.63
CA SER A 181 -15.26 -12.97 -23.50
C SER A 181 -16.16 -12.13 -22.57
N ALA A 182 -15.58 -11.26 -21.73
CA ALA A 182 -16.36 -10.48 -20.75
C ALA A 182 -15.77 -9.11 -20.45
N SER A 183 -16.63 -8.18 -20.03
CA SER A 183 -16.20 -6.87 -19.57
C SER A 183 -15.29 -6.98 -18.32
N LEU A 184 -14.35 -6.04 -18.15
CA LEU A 184 -13.46 -6.01 -16.97
C LEU A 184 -14.23 -6.03 -15.66
N ARG A 185 -15.41 -5.42 -15.60
CA ARG A 185 -16.26 -5.43 -14.40
C ARG A 185 -16.80 -6.83 -14.10
N LYS A 186 -17.26 -7.57 -15.11
CA LYS A 186 -17.71 -8.96 -14.93
C LYS A 186 -16.57 -9.86 -14.45
N VAL A 187 -15.40 -9.73 -15.06
CA VAL A 187 -14.21 -10.48 -14.62
C VAL A 187 -13.85 -10.11 -13.17
N ALA A 188 -13.80 -8.81 -12.84
CA ALA A 188 -13.49 -8.34 -11.50
C ALA A 188 -14.47 -8.91 -10.46
N ALA A 189 -15.78 -8.84 -10.73
CA ALA A 189 -16.82 -9.38 -9.85
C ALA A 189 -16.68 -10.90 -9.60
N ALA A 190 -16.16 -11.64 -10.57
CA ALA A 190 -15.99 -13.10 -10.47
C ALA A 190 -14.73 -13.50 -9.70
N ILE A 191 -13.64 -12.71 -9.79
CA ILE A 191 -12.31 -13.12 -9.29
C ILE A 191 -11.80 -12.32 -8.10
N ILE A 192 -12.49 -11.24 -7.68
CA ILE A 192 -12.08 -10.41 -6.54
C ILE A 192 -13.02 -10.64 -5.36
N LEU A 193 -12.44 -10.93 -4.20
CA LEU A 193 -13.12 -10.76 -2.91
C LEU A 193 -12.55 -9.55 -2.21
N ARG A 194 -13.40 -8.57 -1.92
CA ARG A 194 -12.99 -7.34 -1.21
C ARG A 194 -13.96 -7.02 -0.08
N ARG A 195 -13.38 -6.73 1.08
CA ARG A 195 -14.11 -6.27 2.26
C ARG A 195 -13.40 -5.07 2.86
N SER A 196 -14.18 -4.15 3.40
CA SER A 196 -13.68 -2.95 4.07
C SER A 196 -13.36 -3.24 5.53
N ILE A 197 -12.40 -2.53 6.10
CA ILE A 197 -12.10 -2.55 7.53
C ILE A 197 -13.29 -2.08 8.39
N THR A 198 -14.25 -1.40 7.78
CA THR A 198 -15.52 -1.00 8.44
C THR A 198 -16.34 -2.19 8.96
N LEU A 199 -16.10 -3.41 8.47
CA LEU A 199 -16.68 -4.63 9.03
C LEU A 199 -16.29 -4.88 10.48
N LEU A 200 -15.22 -4.26 10.95
CA LEU A 200 -14.72 -4.34 12.32
C LEU A 200 -15.01 -3.08 13.13
N ALA A 201 -15.96 -2.25 12.65
CA ALA A 201 -16.26 -0.96 13.29
C ALA A 201 -16.67 -1.10 14.76
N ASP A 202 -17.36 -2.19 15.12
CA ASP A 202 -17.77 -2.47 16.50
C ASP A 202 -16.59 -2.87 17.41
N ASP A 203 -15.49 -3.35 16.83
CA ASP A 203 -14.29 -3.84 17.53
C ASP A 203 -13.12 -2.85 17.44
N MET A 204 -13.33 -1.68 16.86
CA MET A 204 -12.29 -0.66 16.61
C MET A 204 -12.76 0.73 17.06
N PRO A 205 -11.83 1.63 17.42
CA PRO A 205 -12.17 3.02 17.64
C PRO A 205 -12.69 3.66 16.33
N ALA A 206 -13.28 4.85 16.46
CA ALA A 206 -13.78 5.61 15.31
C ALA A 206 -12.72 5.73 14.20
N PRO A 207 -13.14 5.83 12.92
CA PRO A 207 -12.21 6.11 11.83
C PRO A 207 -11.32 7.30 12.14
N PRO A 208 -10.04 7.28 11.70
CA PRO A 208 -9.09 8.35 12.03
C PRO A 208 -9.60 9.72 11.63
N GLU A 209 -9.46 10.68 12.55
CA GLU A 209 -9.73 12.08 12.27
C GLU A 209 -8.59 12.67 11.43
N HIS A 210 -8.90 13.17 10.23
CA HIS A 210 -7.92 13.78 9.32
C HIS A 210 -7.95 15.31 9.44
N VAL A 211 -6.88 15.89 9.97
CA VAL A 211 -6.66 17.32 10.09
C VAL A 211 -5.70 17.79 9.00
N ARG A 212 -6.16 18.63 8.10
CA ARG A 212 -5.31 19.27 7.08
C ARG A 212 -4.85 20.63 7.59
N HIS A 213 -3.55 20.83 7.64
CA HIS A 213 -2.93 22.10 7.93
C HIS A 213 -2.49 22.74 6.61
N GLU A 214 -3.28 23.67 6.10
CA GLU A 214 -2.89 24.48 4.95
C GLU A 214 -2.05 25.65 5.46
N LEU A 215 -0.77 25.64 5.11
CA LEU A 215 0.27 26.48 5.70
C LEU A 215 0.64 27.59 4.71
N PRO A 216 0.28 28.85 4.97
CA PRO A 216 0.86 29.95 4.22
C PRO A 216 2.34 30.08 4.55
N PHE A 217 3.14 30.53 3.60
CA PHE A 217 4.57 30.77 3.86
C PHE A 217 4.75 31.78 5.00
N LEU A 218 5.55 31.41 6.00
CA LEU A 218 5.82 32.28 7.16
C LEU A 218 6.79 33.41 6.83
N GLY A 219 7.69 33.20 5.87
CA GLY A 219 8.72 34.17 5.53
C GLY A 219 8.73 34.56 4.04
N ALA A 220 8.93 35.86 3.75
CA ALA A 220 9.01 36.38 2.40
C ALA A 220 10.11 35.67 1.56
N HIS A 221 11.29 35.42 2.15
CA HIS A 221 12.39 34.72 1.47
C HIS A 221 12.05 33.29 1.06
N GLU A 222 11.28 32.56 1.89
CA GLU A 222 10.83 31.21 1.57
C GLU A 222 9.84 31.24 0.40
N HIS A 223 8.87 32.16 0.47
CA HIS A 223 7.87 32.35 -0.59
C HIS A 223 8.51 32.76 -1.92
N GLU A 224 9.38 33.77 -1.92
CA GLU A 224 10.07 34.26 -3.11
C GLU A 224 10.87 33.16 -3.81
N PHE A 225 11.60 32.35 -3.02
CA PHE A 225 12.37 31.26 -3.59
C PHE A 225 11.49 30.13 -4.14
N PHE A 226 10.41 29.81 -3.42
CA PHE A 226 9.43 28.83 -3.89
C PHE A 226 8.83 29.27 -5.22
N SER A 227 8.37 30.53 -5.33
CA SER A 227 7.80 31.10 -6.54
C SER A 227 8.78 31.05 -7.72
N ALA A 228 10.07 31.34 -7.47
CA ALA A 228 11.10 31.23 -8.50
C ALA A 228 11.29 29.77 -8.99
N LEU A 229 11.15 28.77 -8.11
CA LEU A 229 11.20 27.35 -8.51
C LEU A 229 9.96 26.93 -9.29
N VAL A 230 8.78 27.41 -8.89
CA VAL A 230 7.52 27.15 -9.60
C VAL A 230 7.57 27.78 -10.99
N GLY A 231 8.00 29.04 -11.13
CA GLY A 231 8.14 29.70 -12.42
C GLY A 231 9.09 28.96 -13.39
N ARG A 232 10.17 28.34 -12.86
CA ARG A 232 11.03 27.46 -13.70
C ARG A 232 10.29 26.22 -14.17
N LEU A 233 9.45 25.64 -13.34
CA LEU A 233 8.64 24.47 -13.71
C LEU A 233 7.59 24.85 -14.76
N GLU A 234 6.91 25.97 -14.59
CA GLU A 234 5.94 26.51 -15.56
C GLU A 234 6.60 26.72 -16.91
N HIS A 235 7.71 27.42 -16.94
CA HIS A 235 8.49 27.63 -18.16
C HIS A 235 8.89 26.29 -18.83
N ALA A 236 9.33 25.29 -18.05
CA ALA A 236 9.69 23.98 -18.60
C ALA A 236 8.49 23.22 -19.18
N VAL A 237 7.32 23.34 -18.56
CA VAL A 237 6.07 22.72 -19.02
C VAL A 237 5.59 23.40 -20.31
N GLU A 238 5.55 24.74 -20.34
CA GLU A 238 5.11 25.53 -21.51
C GLU A 238 6.00 25.30 -22.72
N ASN A 239 7.30 25.15 -22.51
CA ASN A 239 8.27 24.93 -23.59
C ASN A 239 8.52 23.43 -23.89
N ASN A 240 7.66 22.53 -23.40
CA ASN A 240 7.71 21.09 -23.67
C ASN A 240 9.10 20.46 -23.39
N PHE A 241 9.73 20.82 -22.29
CA PHE A 241 11.01 20.22 -21.91
C PHE A 241 10.87 18.71 -21.71
N PRO A 242 11.95 17.92 -21.85
CA PRO A 242 11.92 16.49 -21.62
C PRO A 242 11.28 16.13 -20.28
N ALA A 243 10.44 15.08 -20.25
CA ALA A 243 9.71 14.66 -19.06
C ALA A 243 10.64 14.44 -17.84
N ALA A 244 11.86 14.00 -18.06
CA ALA A 244 12.87 13.83 -17.01
C ALA A 244 13.24 15.16 -16.33
N CYS A 245 13.36 16.25 -17.10
CA CYS A 245 13.65 17.58 -16.57
C CYS A 245 12.47 18.11 -15.74
N ILE A 246 11.24 17.93 -16.24
CA ILE A 246 10.02 18.34 -15.54
C ILE A 246 9.90 17.57 -14.23
N LEU A 247 10.14 16.25 -14.25
CA LEU A 247 10.09 15.41 -13.05
C LEU A 247 11.17 15.82 -12.02
N GLU A 248 12.35 16.18 -12.48
CA GLU A 248 13.41 16.70 -11.60
C GLU A 248 12.97 18.00 -10.91
N LEU A 249 12.36 18.94 -11.65
CA LEU A 249 11.86 20.20 -11.07
C LEU A 249 10.76 19.92 -10.02
N TYR A 250 9.82 19.02 -10.27
CA TYR A 250 8.85 18.59 -9.25
C TYR A 250 9.54 18.09 -7.99
N LEU A 251 10.55 17.23 -8.13
CA LEU A 251 11.31 16.71 -6.98
C LEU A 251 12.03 17.85 -6.23
N ARG A 252 12.59 18.83 -6.95
CA ARG A 252 13.26 19.99 -6.34
C ARG A 252 12.27 20.87 -5.56
N ILE A 253 11.10 21.12 -6.10
CA ILE A 253 10.03 21.85 -5.40
C ILE A 253 9.59 21.07 -4.16
N GLN A 254 9.42 19.76 -4.25
CA GLN A 254 9.09 18.92 -3.09
C GLN A 254 10.16 18.99 -1.99
N MET A 255 11.44 18.94 -2.36
CA MET A 255 12.55 19.10 -1.42
C MET A 255 12.50 20.44 -0.72
N PHE A 256 12.30 21.52 -1.49
CA PHE A 256 12.22 22.87 -0.95
C PHE A 256 11.01 23.06 -0.04
N SER A 257 9.82 22.61 -0.46
CA SER A 257 8.58 22.67 0.34
C SER A 257 8.67 21.90 1.65
N SER A 258 9.49 20.85 1.68
CA SER A 258 9.76 20.09 2.91
C SER A 258 10.63 20.89 3.88
N HIS A 259 11.78 21.31 3.43
CA HIS A 259 12.68 22.25 4.12
C HIS A 259 13.67 22.84 3.12
N PRO A 260 13.82 24.17 3.02
CA PRO A 260 14.67 24.79 2.00
C PRO A 260 16.12 24.28 2.01
N GLN A 261 16.69 23.97 3.18
CA GLN A 261 18.04 23.40 3.27
C GLN A 261 18.20 22.06 2.55
N ILE A 262 17.12 21.23 2.46
CA ILE A 262 17.18 19.96 1.74
C ILE A 262 17.44 20.20 0.26
N TYR A 263 16.81 21.24 -0.30
CA TYR A 263 17.08 21.68 -1.67
C TYR A 263 18.54 22.16 -1.83
N VAL A 264 19.03 23.01 -0.93
CA VAL A 264 20.41 23.54 -0.96
C VAL A 264 21.42 22.39 -0.96
N GLU A 265 21.28 21.44 -0.04
CA GLU A 265 22.12 20.25 0.05
C GLU A 265 22.08 19.39 -1.22
N ALA A 266 20.89 19.19 -1.78
CA ALA A 266 20.72 18.41 -3.00
C ALA A 266 21.40 19.09 -4.21
N MET A 267 21.33 20.41 -4.28
CA MET A 267 22.00 21.18 -5.34
C MET A 267 23.52 21.18 -5.17
N ARG A 268 24.03 21.31 -3.94
CA ARG A 268 25.47 21.17 -3.65
C ARG A 268 26.01 19.81 -4.06
N ARG A 269 25.27 18.74 -3.77
CA ARG A 269 25.66 17.37 -4.20
C ARG A 269 25.68 17.20 -5.72
N LYS A 270 24.78 17.88 -6.43
CA LYS A 270 24.68 17.79 -7.90
C LYS A 270 25.76 18.61 -8.60
N TYR A 271 26.01 19.81 -8.13
CA TYR A 271 26.88 20.81 -8.84
C TYR A 271 28.22 21.06 -8.15
N GLY A 272 28.44 20.50 -6.95
CA GLY A 272 29.68 20.69 -6.20
C GLY A 272 29.98 22.16 -5.92
N GLN A 273 31.23 22.59 -6.18
CA GLN A 273 31.67 23.96 -5.96
C GLN A 273 31.02 25.02 -6.89
N LEU A 274 30.34 24.59 -7.94
CA LEU A 274 29.60 25.50 -8.82
C LEU A 274 28.31 26.01 -8.17
N TYR A 275 27.85 25.41 -7.09
CA TYR A 275 26.70 25.88 -6.35
C TYR A 275 27.14 26.59 -5.07
N ILE A 276 27.20 27.91 -5.11
CA ILE A 276 27.79 28.76 -4.07
C ILE A 276 26.78 29.29 -3.03
N ARG A 277 25.53 28.79 -3.02
CA ARG A 277 24.54 29.30 -2.07
C ARG A 277 24.86 28.87 -0.65
N ASP A 278 24.74 29.81 0.29
CA ASP A 278 24.88 29.56 1.73
C ASP A 278 23.80 28.67 2.28
N ASP A 279 24.01 28.18 3.50
CA ASP A 279 22.99 27.44 4.23
C ASP A 279 21.76 28.30 4.49
N TRP A 280 20.60 27.66 4.49
CA TRP A 280 19.33 28.34 4.75
C TRP A 280 19.26 28.84 6.18
N GLN A 281 19.15 30.15 6.37
CA GLN A 281 19.14 30.81 7.69
C GLN A 281 17.76 31.29 8.12
N HIS A 282 16.73 31.11 7.29
CA HIS A 282 15.39 31.61 7.52
C HIS A 282 14.45 30.52 8.06
N SER A 283 13.22 30.86 8.39
CA SER A 283 12.16 29.94 8.80
C SER A 283 11.91 28.82 7.77
N SER A 284 11.40 27.71 8.22
CA SER A 284 10.85 26.64 7.38
C SER A 284 9.41 26.37 7.80
N THR A 285 8.47 26.79 6.97
CA THR A 285 7.02 26.75 7.25
C THR A 285 6.56 25.39 7.73
N LYS A 286 6.94 24.29 7.05
CA LYS A 286 6.54 22.94 7.48
C LYS A 286 7.19 22.51 8.79
N LEU A 287 8.45 22.87 9.03
CA LEU A 287 9.14 22.51 10.27
C LEU A 287 8.54 23.23 11.47
N ASP A 288 8.21 24.51 11.32
CA ASP A 288 7.56 25.27 12.37
C ASP A 288 6.16 24.74 12.66
N ALA A 289 5.36 24.43 11.62
CA ALA A 289 4.05 23.78 11.79
C ALA A 289 4.14 22.40 12.46
N PHE A 290 5.14 21.59 12.09
CA PHE A 290 5.38 20.30 12.73
C PHE A 290 5.64 20.48 14.22
N ARG A 291 6.53 21.41 14.58
CA ARG A 291 6.84 21.76 15.96
C ARG A 291 5.58 22.17 16.73
N ASP A 292 4.73 23.00 16.12
CA ASP A 292 3.49 23.46 16.75
C ASP A 292 2.49 22.31 16.95
N VAL A 293 2.36 21.38 15.99
CA VAL A 293 1.49 20.21 16.12
C VAL A 293 1.93 19.33 17.29
N ILE A 294 3.24 19.02 17.42
CA ILE A 294 3.74 18.16 18.50
C ILE A 294 3.84 18.87 19.85
N ALA A 295 3.90 20.22 19.88
CA ALA A 295 3.97 20.98 21.11
C ALA A 295 2.61 21.10 21.82
N ARG A 296 1.47 21.06 21.08
CA ARG A 296 0.12 21.25 21.64
C ARG A 296 -0.28 20.16 22.64
N SER A 297 0.12 18.95 22.40
CA SER A 297 -0.09 17.80 23.30
C SER A 297 1.08 16.83 23.13
N LYS A 298 1.48 16.19 24.22
CA LYS A 298 2.63 15.28 24.20
C LYS A 298 2.22 13.83 23.94
N GLU A 299 1.29 13.62 23.02
CA GLU A 299 0.82 12.28 22.63
C GLU A 299 1.92 11.48 21.92
N PRO A 300 1.93 10.14 22.08
CA PRO A 300 2.80 9.26 21.29
C PRO A 300 2.60 9.48 19.81
N THR A 301 3.65 9.90 19.11
CA THR A 301 3.57 10.42 17.76
C THR A 301 4.34 9.57 16.76
N LEU A 302 3.73 9.30 15.62
CA LEU A 302 4.32 8.71 14.43
C LEU A 302 4.44 9.77 13.34
N ALA A 303 5.65 10.09 12.91
CA ALA A 303 5.87 11.03 11.80
C ALA A 303 6.34 10.28 10.55
N PHE A 304 5.67 10.52 9.43
CA PHE A 304 6.10 10.02 8.12
C PHE A 304 6.80 11.09 7.33
N CYS A 305 8.04 10.79 6.95
CA CYS A 305 8.94 11.66 6.22
C CYS A 305 9.36 11.02 4.88
N HIS A 306 9.68 11.82 3.89
CA HIS A 306 10.16 11.35 2.58
C HIS A 306 11.69 11.36 2.52
N PHE A 307 12.34 12.45 2.93
CA PHE A 307 13.77 12.64 2.85
C PHE A 307 14.47 12.36 4.19
N LYS A 308 15.74 11.90 4.14
CA LYS A 308 16.51 11.62 5.36
C LYS A 308 16.77 12.87 6.21
N LEU A 309 17.15 13.99 5.57
CA LEU A 309 17.37 15.24 6.27
C LEU A 309 16.11 15.80 6.93
N GLU A 310 14.95 15.60 6.33
CA GLU A 310 13.65 15.91 6.91
C GLU A 310 13.46 15.22 8.27
N MET A 311 13.80 13.93 8.32
CA MET A 311 13.76 13.17 9.58
C MET A 311 14.69 13.75 10.64
N ASP A 312 15.87 14.21 10.24
CA ASP A 312 16.85 14.80 11.16
C ASP A 312 16.38 16.16 11.72
N TYR A 313 15.74 16.99 10.89
CA TYR A 313 15.13 18.26 11.33
C TYR A 313 13.94 18.03 12.27
N CYS A 314 13.05 17.12 11.93
CA CYS A 314 11.93 16.73 12.80
C CYS A 314 12.43 16.20 14.15
N ALA A 315 13.47 15.39 14.14
CA ALA A 315 14.08 14.86 15.36
C ALA A 315 14.70 15.95 16.23
N ALA A 316 15.42 16.88 15.62
CA ALA A 316 16.03 18.00 16.34
C ALA A 316 14.95 18.90 16.99
N ALA A 317 13.87 19.19 16.29
CA ALA A 317 12.74 19.95 16.80
C ALA A 317 12.06 19.24 17.98
N ALA A 318 11.79 17.93 17.84
CA ALA A 318 11.12 17.15 18.88
C ALA A 318 11.96 16.97 20.14
N ARG A 319 13.29 16.75 20.01
CA ARG A 319 14.19 16.66 21.17
C ARG A 319 14.19 17.96 21.98
N LYS A 320 14.12 19.13 21.34
CA LYS A 320 14.01 20.43 22.03
C LYS A 320 12.71 20.54 22.85
N LEU A 321 11.69 19.78 22.47
CA LEU A 321 10.40 19.72 23.19
C LEU A 321 10.35 18.56 24.22
N GLY A 322 11.47 17.85 24.44
CA GLY A 322 11.56 16.78 25.41
C GLY A 322 11.04 15.41 24.92
N TYR A 323 10.90 15.21 23.61
CA TYR A 323 10.57 13.89 23.06
C TYR A 323 11.79 12.95 23.03
N ARG A 324 11.56 11.69 23.40
CA ARG A 324 12.46 10.60 23.05
C ARG A 324 12.19 10.18 21.62
N VAL A 325 13.23 10.20 20.76
CA VAL A 325 13.06 10.06 19.31
C VAL A 325 13.66 8.74 18.83
N PHE A 326 12.85 8.00 18.07
CA PHE A 326 13.21 6.72 17.44
C PHE A 326 13.10 6.84 15.91
N PHE A 327 13.76 5.93 15.19
CA PHE A 327 13.82 6.00 13.73
C PHE A 327 13.57 4.65 13.05
N VAL A 328 12.76 4.67 11.97
CA VAL A 328 12.68 3.61 10.97
C VAL A 328 13.10 4.17 9.62
N ARG A 329 14.32 3.90 9.19
CA ARG A 329 14.93 4.42 7.98
C ARG A 329 15.11 3.33 6.92
N GLY A 330 15.09 3.72 5.64
CA GLY A 330 15.60 2.86 4.57
C GLY A 330 17.09 2.52 4.83
N GLY A 331 17.42 1.23 4.70
CA GLY A 331 18.79 0.74 5.02
C GLY A 331 18.96 0.17 6.43
N HIS A 332 18.01 0.39 7.36
CA HIS A 332 18.02 -0.38 8.61
C HIS A 332 17.74 -1.86 8.31
N THR A 333 18.46 -2.76 8.97
CA THR A 333 18.14 -4.17 8.97
C THR A 333 16.78 -4.41 9.64
N GLU A 334 16.17 -5.56 9.41
CA GLU A 334 14.90 -5.93 10.03
C GLU A 334 15.03 -5.95 11.56
N SER A 335 16.11 -6.52 12.10
CA SER A 335 16.39 -6.53 13.53
C SER A 335 16.49 -5.11 14.10
N ALA A 336 17.21 -4.20 13.43
CA ALA A 336 17.33 -2.82 13.89
C ALA A 336 15.99 -2.08 13.89
N ARG A 337 15.11 -2.33 12.90
CA ARG A 337 13.75 -1.75 12.87
C ARG A 337 12.91 -2.26 14.01
N THR A 338 12.91 -3.58 14.23
CA THR A 338 12.16 -4.23 15.32
C THR A 338 12.61 -3.68 16.68
N ALA A 339 13.92 -3.57 16.93
CA ALA A 339 14.45 -3.00 18.16
C ALA A 339 13.94 -1.56 18.40
N GLN A 340 14.02 -0.69 17.39
CA GLN A 340 13.52 0.69 17.50
C GLN A 340 12.01 0.76 17.83
N ILE A 341 11.22 -0.15 17.28
CA ILE A 341 9.77 -0.20 17.53
C ILE A 341 9.49 -0.70 18.94
N GLU A 342 10.14 -1.78 19.38
CA GLU A 342 9.94 -2.33 20.72
C GLU A 342 10.42 -1.35 21.81
N GLU A 343 11.56 -0.69 21.61
CA GLU A 343 12.04 0.36 22.50
C GLU A 343 11.05 1.55 22.55
N SER A 344 10.47 1.96 21.41
CA SER A 344 9.46 3.02 21.38
C SER A 344 8.18 2.62 22.11
N ARG A 345 7.79 1.34 22.01
CA ARG A 345 6.63 0.80 22.73
C ARG A 345 6.85 0.78 24.24
N ALA A 346 8.02 0.33 24.67
CA ALA A 346 8.39 0.36 26.09
C ALA A 346 8.40 1.78 26.65
N ALA A 347 9.01 2.72 25.92
CA ALA A 347 9.03 4.13 26.34
C ALA A 347 7.62 4.75 26.45
N VAL A 348 6.68 4.39 25.55
CA VAL A 348 5.26 4.82 25.69
C VAL A 348 4.63 4.20 26.93
N ALA A 349 4.88 2.93 27.22
CA ALA A 349 4.36 2.25 28.42
C ALA A 349 4.92 2.87 29.70
N ASP A 350 6.15 3.37 29.69
CA ASP A 350 6.79 4.09 30.79
C ASP A 350 6.32 5.55 30.94
N GLY A 351 5.39 5.99 30.08
CA GLY A 351 4.83 7.34 30.12
C GLY A 351 5.72 8.43 29.51
N GLU A 352 6.76 8.04 28.76
CA GLU A 352 7.63 8.99 28.09
C GLU A 352 6.94 9.63 26.86
N HIS A 353 7.37 10.83 26.50
CA HIS A 353 6.92 11.48 25.27
C HIS A 353 7.70 10.93 24.09
N VAL A 354 7.04 10.15 23.24
CA VAL A 354 7.68 9.38 22.17
C VAL A 354 7.34 9.96 20.79
N LEU A 355 8.37 10.14 19.98
CA LEU A 355 8.26 10.36 18.54
C LEU A 355 9.00 9.26 17.79
N LEU A 356 8.29 8.44 17.01
CA LEU A 356 8.87 7.54 16.03
C LEU A 356 8.81 8.18 14.65
N ILE A 357 9.96 8.38 14.00
CA ILE A 357 10.03 8.95 12.66
C ILE A 357 10.31 7.83 11.66
N CYS A 358 9.37 7.63 10.74
CA CYS A 358 9.45 6.62 9.70
C CYS A 358 9.68 7.25 8.32
N GLN A 359 10.64 6.75 7.57
CA GLN A 359 10.68 7.03 6.14
C GLN A 359 9.49 6.34 5.48
N ILE A 360 8.62 7.11 4.78
CA ILE A 360 7.31 6.62 4.32
C ILE A 360 7.39 5.36 3.46
N VAL A 361 8.42 5.23 2.62
CA VAL A 361 8.64 4.02 1.81
C VAL A 361 9.08 2.81 2.64
N ALA A 362 9.64 3.03 3.85
CA ALA A 362 10.00 1.96 4.78
C ALA A 362 8.81 1.49 5.62
N ALA A 363 7.71 2.26 5.68
CA ALA A 363 6.47 1.88 6.38
C ALA A 363 5.68 0.76 5.68
N ASN A 364 5.99 0.45 4.42
CA ASN A 364 5.40 -0.69 3.70
C ASN A 364 5.73 -2.05 4.31
N CYS A 365 6.49 -2.08 5.40
CA CYS A 365 7.13 -3.25 6.01
C CYS A 365 6.28 -3.99 7.06
N GLY A 366 4.96 -3.99 7.02
CA GLY A 366 4.15 -4.81 7.94
C GLY A 366 4.25 -4.44 9.43
N LEU A 367 4.82 -3.29 9.77
CA LEU A 367 5.09 -2.83 11.13
C LEU A 367 3.80 -2.74 11.97
N ASN A 368 3.88 -3.05 13.26
CA ASN A 368 2.81 -2.79 14.21
C ASN A 368 3.16 -1.57 15.07
N LEU A 369 2.47 -0.44 14.81
CA LEU A 369 2.70 0.86 15.43
C LEU A 369 1.45 1.39 16.18
N GLN A 370 0.58 0.51 16.66
CA GLN A 370 -0.68 0.86 17.34
C GLN A 370 -0.48 1.67 18.65
N HIS A 371 0.70 1.61 19.25
CA HIS A 371 1.04 2.38 20.44
C HIS A 371 1.25 3.89 20.15
N LEU A 372 1.21 4.31 18.87
CA LEU A 372 1.36 5.69 18.43
C LEU A 372 0.02 6.18 17.88
N THR A 373 -0.62 7.10 18.57
CA THR A 373 -2.00 7.52 18.29
C THR A 373 -2.10 8.81 17.50
N ARG A 374 -1.05 9.64 17.48
CA ARG A 374 -0.95 10.78 16.57
C ARG A 374 -0.08 10.42 15.38
N VAL A 375 -0.60 10.60 14.17
CA VAL A 375 0.11 10.37 12.92
C VAL A 375 0.32 11.72 12.22
N VAL A 376 1.54 12.03 11.84
CA VAL A 376 1.87 13.26 11.09
C VAL A 376 2.49 12.90 9.75
N PHE A 377 1.79 13.22 8.66
CA PHE A 377 2.38 13.20 7.33
C PHE A 377 3.06 14.55 7.08
N TYR A 378 4.35 14.58 7.34
CA TYR A 378 5.17 15.80 7.14
C TYR A 378 5.27 16.15 5.66
N THR A 379 5.54 15.18 4.81
CA THR A 379 5.51 15.31 3.35
C THR A 379 4.55 14.30 2.75
N GLN A 380 3.71 14.76 1.81
CA GLN A 380 2.77 13.90 1.10
C GLN A 380 3.52 12.99 0.12
N HIS A 381 2.94 11.83 -0.17
CA HIS A 381 3.48 10.89 -1.16
C HIS A 381 2.61 10.90 -2.43
N TRP A 382 3.22 10.76 -3.61
CA TRP A 382 2.52 10.76 -4.91
C TRP A 382 1.47 9.65 -5.10
N ASN A 383 1.66 8.54 -4.41
CA ASN A 383 0.73 7.42 -4.44
C ASN A 383 -0.10 7.39 -3.15
N PRO A 384 -1.44 7.58 -3.23
CA PRO A 384 -2.31 7.54 -2.06
C PRO A 384 -2.27 6.18 -1.35
N ALA A 385 -2.09 5.07 -2.08
CA ALA A 385 -2.00 3.74 -1.49
C ALA A 385 -0.82 3.62 -0.49
N VAL A 386 0.27 4.36 -0.70
CA VAL A 386 1.40 4.39 0.25
C VAL A 386 1.02 5.11 1.55
N ILE A 387 0.23 6.18 1.45
CA ILE A 387 -0.31 6.91 2.62
C ILE A 387 -1.30 6.02 3.38
N ASP A 388 -2.22 5.40 2.65
CA ASP A 388 -3.22 4.50 3.23
C ASP A 388 -2.52 3.30 3.91
N GLN A 389 -1.50 2.71 3.28
CA GLN A 389 -0.66 1.65 3.87
C GLN A 389 0.08 2.11 5.12
N ALA A 390 0.65 3.31 5.11
CA ALA A 390 1.35 3.87 6.24
C ALA A 390 0.40 4.09 7.43
N LEU A 391 -0.81 4.58 7.18
CA LEU A 391 -1.83 4.79 8.20
C LEU A 391 -2.27 3.48 8.86
N THR A 392 -2.41 2.40 8.09
CA THR A 392 -2.80 1.08 8.64
C THR A 392 -1.73 0.45 9.55
N ARG A 393 -0.59 1.08 9.76
CA ARG A 393 0.41 0.65 10.77
C ARG A 393 0.00 1.07 12.18
N SER A 394 -0.68 2.20 12.31
CA SER A 394 -1.23 2.72 13.57
C SER A 394 -2.72 2.37 13.74
N TYR A 395 -3.54 2.59 12.70
CA TYR A 395 -4.96 2.27 12.71
C TYR A 395 -5.24 0.92 12.06
N ARG A 396 -5.40 -0.12 12.87
CA ARG A 396 -5.67 -1.51 12.45
C ARG A 396 -6.42 -2.26 13.55
N TYR A 397 -6.92 -3.47 13.23
CA TYR A 397 -7.57 -4.34 14.22
C TYR A 397 -6.72 -4.51 15.49
N GLY A 398 -7.36 -4.33 16.65
CA GLY A 398 -6.69 -4.31 17.96
C GLY A 398 -6.21 -2.92 18.40
N GLN A 399 -6.47 -1.84 17.63
CA GLN A 399 -6.33 -0.47 18.12
C GLN A 399 -7.45 -0.18 19.12
N THR A 400 -7.09 0.42 20.26
CA THR A 400 -8.03 0.73 21.35
C THR A 400 -8.21 2.23 21.59
N SER A 401 -7.40 3.05 20.94
CA SER A 401 -7.38 4.49 21.11
C SER A 401 -7.72 5.21 19.80
N ASP A 402 -8.33 6.37 19.90
CA ASP A 402 -8.58 7.22 18.74
C ASP A 402 -7.26 7.64 18.07
N VAL A 403 -7.25 7.63 16.75
CA VAL A 403 -6.09 8.02 15.96
C VAL A 403 -6.34 9.34 15.27
N LYS A 404 -5.45 10.32 15.48
CA LYS A 404 -5.49 11.63 14.79
C LYS A 404 -4.39 11.71 13.73
N VAL A 405 -4.79 12.14 12.54
CA VAL A 405 -3.89 12.20 11.38
C VAL A 405 -3.75 13.65 10.93
N HIS A 406 -2.53 14.17 11.01
CA HIS A 406 -2.19 15.53 10.58
C HIS A 406 -1.47 15.50 9.23
N HIS A 407 -1.93 16.30 8.29
CA HIS A 407 -1.31 16.48 6.98
C HIS A 407 -0.76 17.90 6.90
N LEU A 408 0.55 18.06 6.73
CA LEU A 408 1.18 19.35 6.54
C LEU A 408 1.26 19.67 5.03
N ILE A 409 0.57 20.72 4.61
CA ILE A 409 0.38 21.08 3.21
C ILE A 409 0.76 22.55 3.05
N ILE A 410 1.69 22.85 2.14
CA ILE A 410 1.95 24.25 1.81
C ILE A 410 0.73 24.78 1.05
N GLY A 411 0.07 25.78 1.61
CA GLY A 411 -0.99 26.55 0.97
C GLY A 411 -0.38 27.72 0.20
N SER A 412 -0.43 27.68 -1.11
CA SER A 412 -0.08 28.81 -1.97
C SER A 412 -1.07 28.88 -3.12
N ASP A 413 -1.32 30.10 -3.61
CA ASP A 413 -2.20 30.34 -4.76
C ASP A 413 -1.52 30.01 -6.10
N GLU A 414 -0.29 29.51 -6.06
CA GLU A 414 0.47 29.19 -7.25
C GLU A 414 -0.03 27.91 -7.92
N LEU A 415 -0.26 27.97 -9.23
CA LEU A 415 -0.88 26.94 -10.06
C LEU A 415 -0.18 25.55 -9.97
N LEU A 416 1.13 25.54 -9.71
CA LEU A 416 1.93 24.33 -9.65
C LEU A 416 2.38 23.94 -8.23
N ASN A 417 1.62 24.33 -7.20
CA ASN A 417 1.85 23.87 -5.83
C ASN A 417 1.87 22.34 -5.77
N ILE A 418 3.02 21.79 -5.34
CA ILE A 418 3.30 20.36 -5.36
C ILE A 418 2.38 19.56 -4.45
N ASP A 419 2.08 20.09 -3.23
CA ASP A 419 1.25 19.39 -2.26
C ASP A 419 -0.21 19.32 -2.77
N HIS A 420 -0.75 20.40 -3.33
CA HIS A 420 -2.08 20.41 -3.94
C HIS A 420 -2.16 19.49 -5.17
N LYS A 421 -1.13 19.47 -6.03
CA LYS A 421 -1.08 18.52 -7.14
C LYS A 421 -1.07 17.06 -6.69
N MET A 422 -0.36 16.74 -5.62
CA MET A 422 -0.40 15.40 -5.04
C MET A 422 -1.80 15.05 -4.57
N LEU A 423 -2.48 15.94 -3.85
CA LEU A 423 -3.85 15.74 -3.38
C LEU A 423 -4.86 15.57 -4.53
N GLN A 424 -4.76 16.36 -5.59
CA GLN A 424 -5.57 16.19 -6.80
C GLN A 424 -5.34 14.84 -7.47
N LYS A 425 -4.07 14.41 -7.59
CA LYS A 425 -3.72 13.07 -8.09
C LYS A 425 -4.25 11.96 -7.20
N HIS A 426 -4.27 12.16 -5.87
CA HIS A 426 -4.90 11.20 -4.94
C HIS A 426 -6.39 11.06 -5.22
N ALA A 427 -7.12 12.18 -5.37
CA ALA A 427 -8.55 12.15 -5.69
C ALA A 427 -8.83 11.41 -7.00
N THR A 428 -8.08 11.70 -8.06
CA THR A 428 -8.21 11.03 -9.37
C THR A 428 -7.93 9.53 -9.27
N LYS A 429 -6.86 9.11 -8.58
CA LYS A 429 -6.51 7.69 -8.43
C LYS A 429 -7.54 6.93 -7.59
N ARG A 430 -8.01 7.54 -6.49
CA ARG A 430 -9.06 6.94 -5.66
C ARG A 430 -10.37 6.82 -6.42
N ALA A 431 -10.74 7.81 -7.24
CA ALA A 431 -11.94 7.75 -8.09
C ALA A 431 -11.84 6.61 -9.11
N ALA A 432 -10.71 6.46 -9.79
CA ALA A 432 -10.49 5.36 -10.75
C ALA A 432 -10.53 3.97 -10.09
N ALA A 433 -9.97 3.83 -8.89
CA ALA A 433 -10.06 2.59 -8.13
C ALA A 433 -11.50 2.33 -7.66
N LYS A 434 -12.19 3.36 -7.17
CA LYS A 434 -13.58 3.27 -6.71
C LYS A 434 -14.51 2.86 -7.85
N ASP A 435 -14.38 3.43 -9.03
CA ASP A 435 -15.23 3.10 -10.19
C ASP A 435 -15.19 1.61 -10.55
N LEU A 436 -14.02 0.97 -10.47
CA LEU A 436 -13.89 -0.46 -10.72
C LEU A 436 -14.32 -1.32 -9.52
N LEU A 437 -14.04 -0.87 -8.29
CA LEU A 437 -14.15 -1.69 -7.08
C LEU A 437 -15.45 -1.44 -6.30
N SER A 438 -16.14 -0.30 -6.49
CA SER A 438 -17.37 0.02 -5.76
C SER A 438 -18.54 -0.92 -6.06
N SER A 439 -18.55 -1.52 -7.24
CA SER A 439 -19.53 -2.56 -7.59
C SER A 439 -19.28 -3.91 -6.88
N LEU A 440 -18.14 -4.05 -6.17
CA LEU A 440 -17.72 -5.30 -5.55
C LEU A 440 -17.93 -5.32 -4.03
N GLU A 441 -18.15 -4.16 -3.38
CA GLU A 441 -18.31 -4.06 -1.92
C GLU A 441 -19.56 -4.77 -1.38
N PHE A 442 -20.50 -5.20 -2.25
CA PHE A 442 -21.75 -5.86 -1.89
C PHE A 442 -21.84 -7.31 -2.35
N ALA A 443 -20.76 -7.91 -2.85
CA ALA A 443 -20.85 -9.15 -3.61
C ALA A 443 -20.86 -10.44 -2.78
N TYR A 444 -20.80 -10.41 -1.45
CA TYR A 444 -20.84 -11.64 -0.68
C TYR A 444 -21.66 -11.53 0.61
N HIS A 445 -22.80 -12.24 0.63
CA HIS A 445 -23.57 -12.59 1.83
C HIS A 445 -23.43 -14.11 2.01
N PRO A 446 -23.29 -14.64 3.24
CA PRO A 446 -23.07 -16.08 3.47
C PRO A 446 -24.16 -17.01 2.90
N ASP A 447 -25.31 -16.47 2.56
CA ASP A 447 -26.44 -17.19 1.91
C ASP A 447 -26.44 -17.08 0.38
N PHE A 448 -25.46 -16.39 -0.22
CA PHE A 448 -25.37 -16.30 -1.67
C PHE A 448 -24.76 -17.58 -2.27
N VAL A 449 -25.60 -18.51 -2.60
CA VAL A 449 -25.40 -19.38 -3.75
C VAL A 449 -25.30 -18.47 -4.95
N VAL A 450 -24.19 -18.49 -5.68
CA VAL A 450 -23.99 -17.71 -6.90
C VAL A 450 -25.15 -18.01 -7.86
N ALA A 451 -26.20 -17.18 -7.82
CA ALA A 451 -27.18 -17.18 -8.88
C ALA A 451 -26.47 -16.63 -10.14
N PRO A 452 -26.59 -17.26 -11.30
CA PRO A 452 -26.05 -16.73 -12.53
C PRO A 452 -26.56 -15.28 -12.72
N PRO A 453 -25.75 -14.38 -13.29
CA PRO A 453 -26.18 -13.01 -13.54
C PRO A 453 -27.51 -13.07 -14.28
N ARG A 454 -28.53 -12.35 -13.77
CA ARG A 454 -29.81 -12.17 -14.50
C ARG A 454 -29.46 -11.65 -15.89
N ALA A 455 -29.93 -12.38 -16.89
CA ALA A 455 -29.93 -11.88 -18.26
C ALA A 455 -30.57 -10.50 -18.23
N GLU A 456 -29.88 -9.50 -18.80
CA GLU A 456 -30.47 -8.19 -19.02
C GLU A 456 -31.75 -8.43 -19.81
N GLU A 457 -32.90 -8.11 -19.23
CA GLU A 457 -34.18 -8.02 -19.99
C GLU A 457 -33.93 -6.98 -21.08
N GLU A 458 -33.98 -7.41 -22.33
CA GLU A 458 -34.04 -6.51 -23.46
C GLU A 458 -35.23 -5.56 -23.23
N PRO A 459 -35.08 -4.24 -23.45
CA PRO A 459 -36.20 -3.33 -23.33
C PRO A 459 -37.27 -3.79 -24.30
N ALA A 460 -38.46 -4.10 -23.76
CA ALA A 460 -39.62 -4.49 -24.53
C ALA A 460 -39.83 -3.47 -25.67
N ALA A 461 -39.81 -3.98 -26.88
CA ALA A 461 -40.10 -3.17 -28.07
C ALA A 461 -41.45 -2.47 -27.86
N ALA A 462 -41.44 -1.15 -28.00
CA ALA A 462 -42.66 -0.34 -27.97
C ALA A 462 -43.58 -0.82 -29.10
N VAL A 463 -44.68 -1.44 -28.73
CA VAL A 463 -45.78 -1.74 -29.64
C VAL A 463 -46.40 -0.40 -30.05
N SER A 464 -46.18 -0.02 -31.28
CA SER A 464 -46.91 1.08 -31.92
C SER A 464 -48.38 0.71 -31.98
N ALA A 465 -49.22 1.37 -31.22
CA ALA A 465 -50.67 1.34 -31.39
C ALA A 465 -51.03 2.32 -32.52
N ASP A 466 -51.20 1.79 -33.71
CA ASP A 466 -51.93 2.48 -34.74
C ASP A 466 -53.44 2.45 -34.34
N ALA A 467 -53.95 3.59 -33.97
CA ALA A 467 -55.36 3.80 -33.80
C ALA A 467 -55.96 4.15 -35.18
N GLU A 468 -56.67 3.21 -35.78
CA GLU A 468 -57.61 3.51 -36.84
C GLU A 468 -58.82 4.24 -36.24
N ASP A 469 -59.12 5.39 -36.81
CA ASP A 469 -60.31 6.18 -36.54
C ASP A 469 -61.39 5.81 -37.59
N PRO A 470 -62.65 5.45 -37.24
CA PRO A 470 -63.71 5.36 -38.17
C PRO A 470 -64.61 6.59 -38.08
N GLN A 471 -64.73 7.30 -39.21
CA GLN A 471 -65.78 8.24 -39.62
C GLN A 471 -66.16 9.36 -38.66
#